data_e42a8c00874c24a6ba35561ff7fb5926
#
_entry.id   e42a8c00874c24a6ba35561ff7fb5926
#
_cell.length_a   1.000
_cell.length_b   1.000
_cell.length_c   1.000
_cell.angle_alpha   90.00
_cell.angle_beta   90.00
_cell.angle_gamma   90.00
#
_symmetry.space_group_name_H-M   'P 1'
#
loop_
_entity.id
_entity.type
_entity.pdbx_description
1 polymer ?
#
loop_
_entity_poly.entity_id
_entity_poly.type
_entity_poly.pdbx_seq_one_letter_code
_entity_poly.pdbx_strand_id
1 'polypeptide(L)'
;MMYRRYLMKKYDYLIVGAGLFGAVFAQEAKKAGKNCLVIDKRNHIAGNIYTEKVLDIDVHQYGAHIFHTSNETVWNYVNSFAKFNRYTNSPVANYKGEIYNLPFNMNTFNKLWGVVTPKQAQEKIEEQK
;
A
#
# COMPACT_ATOMS: atom_id res chain seq x y z
N MET A 1 -22.43 34.12 -36.16
CA MET A 1 -21.54 33.85 -35.00
C MET A 1 -22.10 32.67 -34.24
N MET A 2 -21.48 31.48 -34.44
CA MET A 2 -22.02 30.20 -33.96
C MET A 2 -21.53 30.00 -32.53
N TYR A 3 -22.37 30.18 -31.51
CA TYR A 3 -22.06 29.86 -30.11
C TYR A 3 -21.84 28.34 -30.01
N ARG A 4 -20.59 27.86 -29.86
CA ARG A 4 -20.30 26.51 -29.44
C ARG A 4 -20.89 26.34 -28.03
N ARG A 5 -22.01 25.62 -27.92
CA ARG A 5 -22.51 25.11 -26.64
C ARG A 5 -21.42 24.18 -26.09
N TYR A 6 -20.64 24.65 -25.14
CA TYR A 6 -19.84 23.77 -24.33
C TYR A 6 -20.81 22.89 -23.54
N LEU A 7 -20.96 21.63 -23.95
CA LEU A 7 -21.66 20.62 -23.20
C LEU A 7 -20.85 20.43 -21.91
N MET A 8 -21.27 21.05 -20.81
CA MET A 8 -20.67 20.80 -19.48
C MET A 8 -20.88 19.32 -19.18
N LYS A 9 -19.78 18.59 -19.00
CA LYS A 9 -19.85 17.20 -18.54
C LYS A 9 -20.51 17.19 -17.17
N LYS A 10 -21.65 16.49 -17.06
CA LYS A 10 -22.30 16.22 -15.78
C LYS A 10 -21.64 15.01 -15.15
N TYR A 11 -21.27 15.14 -13.88
CA TYR A 11 -20.80 14.06 -13.04
C TYR A 11 -21.82 13.79 -11.95
N ASP A 12 -22.05 12.50 -11.64
CA ASP A 12 -22.92 12.07 -10.54
C ASP A 12 -22.15 12.11 -9.22
N TYR A 13 -20.83 11.87 -9.26
CA TYR A 13 -19.96 11.85 -8.07
C TYR A 13 -18.66 12.60 -8.30
N LEU A 14 -18.25 13.35 -7.29
CA LEU A 14 -16.90 13.86 -7.13
C LEU A 14 -16.19 13.00 -6.07
N ILE A 15 -15.12 12.33 -6.47
CA ILE A 15 -14.32 11.48 -5.60
C ILE A 15 -12.99 12.17 -5.34
N VAL A 16 -12.72 12.46 -4.06
CA VAL A 16 -11.47 13.09 -3.62
C VAL A 16 -10.52 12.02 -3.11
N GLY A 17 -9.46 11.78 -3.86
CA GLY A 17 -8.45 10.76 -3.60
C GLY A 17 -8.53 9.60 -4.60
N ALA A 18 -7.42 9.39 -5.34
CA ALA A 18 -7.25 8.34 -6.33
C ALA A 18 -6.51 7.10 -5.76
N GLY A 19 -6.65 6.84 -4.45
CA GLY A 19 -6.20 5.62 -3.81
C GLY A 19 -7.16 4.45 -4.03
N LEU A 20 -6.91 3.30 -3.40
CA LEU A 20 -7.72 2.09 -3.58
C LEU A 20 -9.21 2.32 -3.30
N PHE A 21 -9.56 3.03 -2.23
CA PHE A 21 -10.95 3.29 -1.88
C PHE A 21 -11.67 4.07 -3.00
N GLY A 22 -11.08 5.19 -3.44
CA GLY A 22 -11.64 6.00 -4.52
C GLY A 22 -11.74 5.25 -5.84
N ALA A 23 -10.74 4.42 -6.16
CA ALA A 23 -10.72 3.60 -7.37
C ALA A 23 -11.83 2.54 -7.36
N VAL A 24 -12.03 1.83 -6.24
CA VAL A 24 -13.09 0.83 -6.10
C VAL A 24 -14.45 1.50 -6.18
N PHE A 25 -14.65 2.61 -5.47
CA PHE A 25 -15.92 3.34 -5.54
C PHE A 25 -16.25 3.80 -6.97
N ALA A 26 -15.25 4.40 -7.66
CA ALA A 26 -15.42 4.85 -9.03
C ALA A 26 -15.78 3.70 -9.99
N GLN A 27 -15.13 2.55 -9.81
CA GLN A 27 -15.40 1.35 -10.62
C GLN A 27 -16.82 0.82 -10.41
N GLU A 28 -17.26 0.71 -9.18
CA GLU A 28 -18.62 0.22 -8.88
C GLU A 28 -19.69 1.23 -9.30
N ALA A 29 -19.46 2.52 -9.09
CA ALA A 29 -20.34 3.56 -9.60
C ALA A 29 -20.44 3.53 -11.14
N LYS A 30 -19.33 3.32 -11.84
CA LYS A 30 -19.32 3.17 -13.30
C LYS A 30 -20.11 1.93 -13.76
N LYS A 31 -19.99 0.80 -13.08
CA LYS A 31 -20.82 -0.39 -13.35
C LYS A 31 -22.30 -0.11 -13.18
N ALA A 32 -22.66 0.77 -12.25
CA ALA A 32 -24.02 1.25 -12.02
C ALA A 32 -24.45 2.38 -12.98
N GLY A 33 -23.70 2.64 -14.05
CA GLY A 33 -24.01 3.65 -15.08
C GLY A 33 -23.78 5.09 -14.64
N LYS A 34 -23.01 5.34 -13.57
CA LYS A 34 -22.74 6.67 -13.04
C LYS A 34 -21.45 7.26 -13.62
N ASN A 35 -21.42 8.58 -13.77
CA ASN A 35 -20.24 9.34 -14.17
C ASN A 35 -19.53 9.89 -12.95
N CYS A 36 -18.24 9.57 -12.82
CA CYS A 36 -17.42 10.02 -11.71
C CYS A 36 -16.32 10.98 -12.18
N LEU A 37 -16.03 12.01 -11.39
CA LEU A 37 -14.83 12.80 -11.47
C LEU A 37 -13.96 12.43 -10.27
N VAL A 38 -12.76 11.92 -10.52
CA VAL A 38 -11.78 11.62 -9.47
C VAL A 38 -10.71 12.68 -9.49
N ILE A 39 -10.43 13.27 -8.33
CA ILE A 39 -9.35 14.24 -8.15
C ILE A 39 -8.41 13.78 -7.05
N ASP A 40 -7.12 14.08 -7.18
CA ASP A 40 -6.11 13.81 -6.16
C ASP A 40 -5.17 15.00 -6.03
N LYS A 41 -4.61 15.20 -4.85
CA LYS A 41 -3.59 16.24 -4.59
C LYS A 41 -2.20 15.85 -5.11
N ARG A 42 -1.95 14.55 -5.28
CA ARG A 42 -0.69 14.01 -5.79
C ARG A 42 -0.68 14.04 -7.32
N ASN A 43 0.49 14.06 -7.90
CA ASN A 43 0.69 14.00 -9.35
C ASN A 43 0.62 12.56 -9.91
N HIS A 44 0.23 11.59 -9.09
CA HIS A 44 0.07 10.18 -9.44
C HIS A 44 -1.21 9.60 -8.82
N ILE A 45 -1.72 8.52 -9.38
CA ILE A 45 -2.80 7.69 -8.84
C ILE A 45 -2.26 6.65 -7.85
N ALA A 46 -3.12 5.77 -7.35
CA ALA A 46 -2.86 4.66 -6.45
C ALA A 46 -2.65 5.05 -4.96
N GLY A 47 -2.56 6.33 -4.63
CA GLY A 47 -2.45 6.76 -3.23
C GLY A 47 -1.21 6.18 -2.54
N ASN A 48 -1.39 5.58 -1.37
CA ASN A 48 -0.27 5.04 -0.60
C ASN A 48 0.32 3.73 -1.14
N ILE A 49 -0.38 3.03 -2.04
CA ILE A 49 0.16 1.83 -2.69
C ILE A 49 0.95 2.14 -3.97
N TYR A 50 1.19 3.43 -4.23
CA TYR A 50 1.98 3.83 -5.40
C TYR A 50 3.39 3.24 -5.33
N THR A 51 3.75 2.58 -6.42
CA THR A 51 5.06 1.96 -6.61
C THR A 51 5.68 2.53 -7.87
N GLU A 52 6.92 2.92 -7.81
CA GLU A 52 7.69 3.45 -8.92
C GLU A 52 8.84 2.51 -9.26
N LYS A 53 9.11 2.36 -10.55
CA LYS A 53 10.23 1.56 -11.01
C LYS A 53 11.49 2.43 -11.11
N VAL A 54 12.49 2.13 -10.28
CA VAL A 54 13.77 2.83 -10.26
C VAL A 54 14.88 1.80 -10.52
N LEU A 55 15.61 1.92 -11.62
CA LEU A 55 16.67 0.97 -12.02
C LEU A 55 16.20 -0.50 -11.94
N ASP A 56 15.02 -0.78 -12.50
CA ASP A 56 14.34 -2.09 -12.48
C ASP A 56 13.93 -2.62 -11.10
N ILE A 57 14.06 -1.82 -10.05
CA ILE A 57 13.58 -2.15 -8.70
C ILE A 57 12.22 -1.49 -8.48
N ASP A 58 11.26 -2.25 -7.98
CA ASP A 58 9.95 -1.74 -7.58
C ASP A 58 10.07 -1.07 -6.21
N VAL A 59 9.98 0.27 -6.20
CA VAL A 59 10.12 1.10 -4.99
C VAL A 59 8.74 1.52 -4.51
N HIS A 60 8.34 1.06 -3.33
CA HIS A 60 7.11 1.49 -2.65
C HIS A 60 7.35 2.85 -2.00
N GLN A 61 6.81 3.91 -2.59
CA GLN A 61 7.12 5.30 -2.19
C GLN A 61 6.59 5.68 -0.78
N TYR A 62 5.60 4.96 -0.28
CA TYR A 62 4.91 5.27 0.99
C TYR A 62 4.96 4.11 1.98
N GLY A 63 5.99 3.29 1.91
CA GLY A 63 6.16 2.09 2.71
C GLY A 63 5.66 0.83 2.00
N ALA A 64 6.09 -0.33 2.49
CA ALA A 64 5.75 -1.61 1.89
C ALA A 64 4.25 -1.89 1.97
N HIS A 65 3.64 -2.16 0.82
CA HIS A 65 2.24 -2.50 0.68
C HIS A 65 2.11 -3.84 -0.02
N ILE A 66 2.06 -4.91 0.76
CA ILE A 66 1.73 -6.25 0.28
C ILE A 66 0.25 -6.51 0.50
N PHE A 67 -0.41 -7.10 -0.49
CA PHE A 67 -1.81 -7.46 -0.36
C PHE A 67 -1.96 -8.85 0.26
N HIS A 68 -2.80 -8.95 1.27
CA HIS A 68 -3.23 -10.24 1.83
C HIS A 68 -4.69 -10.15 2.29
N THR A 69 -5.43 -11.22 2.16
CA THR A 69 -6.82 -11.33 2.65
C THR A 69 -7.19 -12.79 2.82
N SER A 70 -8.04 -13.07 3.81
CA SER A 70 -8.75 -14.34 3.98
C SER A 70 -10.17 -14.30 3.40
N ASN A 71 -10.61 -13.14 2.90
CA ASN A 71 -11.93 -12.97 2.32
C ASN A 71 -11.91 -13.31 0.82
N GLU A 72 -12.57 -14.41 0.44
CA GLU A 72 -12.62 -14.90 -0.94
C GLU A 72 -13.26 -13.88 -1.92
N THR A 73 -14.28 -13.16 -1.47
CA THR A 73 -14.93 -12.13 -2.31
C THR A 73 -13.95 -11.03 -2.67
N VAL A 74 -13.18 -10.55 -1.68
CA VAL A 74 -12.14 -9.54 -1.90
C VAL A 74 -11.03 -10.10 -2.78
N TRP A 75 -10.59 -11.33 -2.52
CA TRP A 75 -9.55 -12.00 -3.32
C TRP A 75 -9.96 -12.12 -4.79
N ASN A 76 -11.17 -12.60 -5.05
CA ASN A 76 -11.70 -12.75 -6.41
C ASN A 76 -11.89 -11.38 -7.09
N TYR A 77 -12.32 -10.37 -6.34
CA TYR A 77 -12.48 -9.02 -6.87
C TYR A 77 -11.15 -8.44 -7.36
N VAL A 78 -10.10 -8.47 -6.53
CA VAL A 78 -8.80 -7.89 -6.93
C VAL A 78 -8.12 -8.69 -8.04
N ASN A 79 -8.28 -10.02 -8.08
CA ASN A 79 -7.76 -10.86 -9.15
C ASN A 79 -8.48 -10.66 -10.49
N SER A 80 -9.64 -10.00 -10.52
CA SER A 80 -10.28 -9.60 -11.77
C SER A 80 -9.54 -8.44 -12.48
N PHE A 81 -8.66 -7.73 -11.78
CA PHE A 81 -7.90 -6.60 -12.32
C PHE A 81 -6.41 -6.91 -12.53
N ALA A 82 -5.81 -7.72 -11.66
CA ALA A 82 -4.39 -8.02 -11.69
C ALA A 82 -4.10 -9.44 -11.21
N LYS A 83 -3.01 -10.02 -11.72
CA LYS A 83 -2.50 -11.29 -11.21
C LYS A 83 -1.55 -11.01 -10.05
N PHE A 84 -1.79 -11.67 -8.92
CA PHE A 84 -0.92 -11.60 -7.76
C PHE A 84 0.06 -12.76 -7.77
N ASN A 85 1.32 -12.48 -7.46
CA ASN A 85 2.32 -13.51 -7.23
C ASN A 85 2.29 -13.98 -5.77
N ARG A 86 2.93 -15.13 -5.51
CA ARG A 86 3.09 -15.64 -4.14
C ARG A 86 4.34 -15.03 -3.50
N TYR A 87 4.31 -13.73 -3.25
CA TYR A 87 5.43 -13.03 -2.65
C TYR A 87 5.58 -13.38 -1.17
N THR A 88 6.79 -13.76 -0.76
CA THR A 88 7.13 -13.94 0.65
C THR A 88 7.76 -12.65 1.17
N ASN A 89 7.03 -11.95 2.06
CA ASN A 89 7.51 -10.73 2.66
C ASN A 89 8.53 -11.03 3.76
N SER A 90 9.76 -10.59 3.57
CA SER A 90 10.84 -10.70 4.56
C SER A 90 11.57 -9.36 4.68
N PRO A 91 10.91 -8.37 5.32
CA PRO A 91 11.47 -7.03 5.42
C PRO A 91 12.70 -7.00 6.36
N VAL A 92 13.59 -6.08 6.05
CA VAL A 92 14.72 -5.76 6.90
C VAL A 92 14.79 -4.26 7.12
N ALA A 93 15.34 -3.84 8.26
CA ALA A 93 15.64 -2.44 8.55
C ALA A 93 17.14 -2.19 8.45
N ASN A 94 17.53 -1.10 7.81
CA ASN A 94 18.89 -0.58 7.90
C ASN A 94 18.89 0.54 8.95
N TYR A 95 19.68 0.35 10.02
CA TYR A 95 19.89 1.36 11.03
C TYR A 95 21.38 1.57 11.25
N LYS A 96 21.87 2.77 10.95
CA LYS A 96 23.30 3.15 11.03
C LYS A 96 24.26 2.20 10.29
N GLY A 97 23.82 1.70 9.11
CA GLY A 97 24.60 0.75 8.31
C GLY A 97 24.45 -0.72 8.69
N GLU A 98 23.75 -1.02 9.79
CA GLU A 98 23.48 -2.37 10.24
C GLU A 98 22.09 -2.85 9.80
N ILE A 99 22.00 -4.10 9.35
CA ILE A 99 20.76 -4.72 8.88
C ILE A 99 20.12 -5.56 9.98
N TYR A 100 18.84 -5.33 10.24
CA TYR A 100 18.03 -6.01 11.24
C TYR A 100 16.80 -6.65 10.60
N ASN A 101 16.40 -7.82 11.12
CA ASN A 101 15.17 -8.48 10.71
C ASN A 101 13.93 -7.73 11.22
N LEU A 102 12.87 -7.70 10.38
CA LEU A 102 11.54 -7.24 10.74
C LEU A 102 10.49 -8.33 10.41
N PRO A 103 9.44 -8.50 11.23
CA PRO A 103 9.31 -7.95 12.58
C PRO A 103 10.46 -8.38 13.50
N PHE A 104 10.66 -7.68 14.61
CA PHE A 104 11.71 -7.99 15.58
C PHE A 104 11.61 -9.45 16.03
N ASN A 105 12.74 -10.12 16.07
CA ASN A 105 12.88 -11.51 16.46
C ASN A 105 14.21 -11.72 17.20
N MET A 106 14.52 -12.96 17.58
CA MET A 106 15.73 -13.25 18.34
C MET A 106 17.02 -12.84 17.63
N ASN A 107 17.07 -12.89 16.27
CA ASN A 107 18.23 -12.40 15.52
C ASN A 107 18.41 -10.88 15.70
N THR A 108 17.29 -10.13 15.69
CA THR A 108 17.31 -8.69 15.95
C THR A 108 17.81 -8.41 17.38
N PHE A 109 17.28 -9.11 18.37
CA PHE A 109 17.66 -8.90 19.78
C PHE A 109 19.09 -9.34 20.06
N ASN A 110 19.54 -10.45 19.47
CA ASN A 110 20.92 -10.88 19.55
C ASN A 110 21.88 -9.81 18.99
N LYS A 111 21.55 -9.29 17.80
CA LYS A 111 22.38 -8.28 17.14
C LYS A 111 22.42 -6.95 17.90
N LEU A 112 21.29 -6.53 18.48
CA LEU A 112 21.18 -5.27 19.22
C LEU A 112 21.81 -5.35 20.61
N TRP A 113 21.62 -6.46 21.34
CA TRP A 113 21.88 -6.57 22.76
C TRP A 113 22.79 -7.74 23.14
N GLY A 114 23.20 -8.58 22.18
CA GLY A 114 24.03 -9.78 22.45
C GLY A 114 23.28 -10.89 23.22
N VAL A 115 21.96 -10.82 23.35
CA VAL A 115 21.15 -11.81 24.08
C VAL A 115 20.97 -13.07 23.25
N VAL A 116 20.97 -14.24 23.88
CA VAL A 116 20.86 -15.53 23.18
C VAL A 116 19.61 -16.31 23.53
N THR A 117 18.87 -15.91 24.58
CA THR A 117 17.63 -16.57 24.99
C THR A 117 16.45 -15.62 24.99
N PRO A 118 15.20 -16.12 24.78
CA PRO A 118 14.00 -15.29 24.89
C PRO A 118 13.84 -14.60 26.23
N LYS A 119 14.25 -15.25 27.32
CA LYS A 119 14.21 -14.68 28.66
C LYS A 119 15.11 -13.43 28.79
N GLN A 120 16.35 -13.53 28.33
CA GLN A 120 17.26 -12.39 28.29
C GLN A 120 16.74 -11.24 27.45
N ALA A 121 16.12 -11.54 26.30
CA ALA A 121 15.50 -10.53 25.45
C ALA A 121 14.33 -9.84 26.17
N GLN A 122 13.49 -10.60 26.86
CA GLN A 122 12.39 -10.05 27.66
C GLN A 122 12.89 -9.15 28.80
N GLU A 123 13.93 -9.56 29.52
CA GLU A 123 14.56 -8.75 30.54
C GLU A 123 15.05 -7.40 29.97
N LYS A 124 15.70 -7.43 28.79
CA LYS A 124 16.13 -6.20 28.11
C LYS A 124 14.99 -5.30 27.68
N ILE A 125 13.87 -5.87 27.23
CA ILE A 125 12.66 -5.09 26.89
C ILE A 125 12.08 -4.42 28.14
N GLU A 126 12.02 -5.15 29.27
CA GLU A 126 11.52 -4.59 30.54
C GLU A 126 12.40 -3.46 31.07
N GLU A 127 13.74 -3.58 30.94
CA GLU A 127 14.68 -2.52 31.30
C GLU A 127 14.49 -1.20 30.53
N GLN A 128 13.86 -1.26 29.34
CA GLN A 128 13.69 -0.10 28.45
C GLN A 128 12.30 0.52 28.50
N LYS A 129 11.39 -0.01 29.28
CA LYS A 129 10.06 0.55 29.51
C LYS A 129 10.09 1.75 30.43
#